data_18cc3dc51cc8b3919b543fa5026a3d4a
#
_entry.id   18cc3dc51cc8b3919b543fa5026a3d4a
#
_cell.length_a   1.000
_cell.length_b   1.000
_cell.length_c   1.000
_cell.angle_alpha   90.00
_cell.angle_beta   90.00
_cell.angle_gamma   90.00
#
_symmetry.space_group_name_H-M   'P 1'
#
loop_
_entity.id
_entity.type
_entity.pdbx_description
1 polymer ?
#
loop_
_entity_poly.entity_id
_entity_poly.type
_entity_poly.pdbx_seq_one_letter_code
_entity_poly.pdbx_strand_id
1 'polypeptide(L)'
;MTIQKLIKYNSFTINGQKLSDQTQELKLRVLEKSSNYLLHQDFLRHRTAQNQGTKSTKTRSEVRGGGRKPWKQKGTGRARAGSNSSPLWKGGVVIFGPKFQKNTFKLNKKERRLALQTLLYNKRNSIRILKDLETNTFEPKTKNFLRICSNCLIDFNENILIIVSKKTESFKFATQNMSNIELISAS
;
A
#
# COMPACT_ATOMS: atom_id res chain seq x y z
N MET A 1 0.30 0.39 26.88
CA MET A 1 1.25 -0.70 27.26
C MET A 1 1.27 -1.73 26.15
N THR A 2 2.40 -2.41 25.94
CA THR A 2 2.52 -3.54 25.00
C THR A 2 2.40 -4.84 25.76
N ILE A 3 1.53 -5.73 25.32
CA ILE A 3 1.33 -7.06 25.93
C ILE A 3 1.79 -8.12 24.95
N GLN A 4 2.38 -9.18 25.47
CA GLN A 4 2.69 -10.37 24.66
C GLN A 4 1.45 -11.26 24.61
N LYS A 5 0.99 -11.58 23.41
CA LYS A 5 -0.11 -12.53 23.19
C LYS A 5 0.39 -13.71 22.37
N LEU A 6 -0.05 -14.89 22.77
CA LEU A 6 0.26 -16.15 22.13
C LEU A 6 -0.92 -16.54 21.24
N ILE A 7 -0.66 -16.84 19.98
CA ILE A 7 -1.67 -17.34 19.06
C ILE A 7 -1.27 -18.74 18.63
N LYS A 8 -2.23 -19.65 18.68
CA LYS A 8 -2.07 -21.02 18.20
C LYS A 8 -2.80 -21.14 16.85
N TYR A 9 -2.12 -21.62 15.83
CA TYR A 9 -2.67 -21.88 14.53
C TYR A 9 -2.65 -23.36 14.21
N ASN A 10 -3.74 -23.85 13.63
CA ASN A 10 -3.79 -25.19 13.06
C ASN A 10 -3.24 -25.13 11.63
N SER A 11 -2.35 -26.05 11.28
CA SER A 11 -1.87 -26.22 9.91
C SER A 11 -2.79 -27.18 9.15
N PHE A 12 -3.00 -26.90 7.87
CA PHE A 12 -3.80 -27.70 6.96
C PHE A 12 -2.91 -28.27 5.86
N THR A 13 -3.22 -29.48 5.42
CA THR A 13 -2.67 -30.02 4.18
C THR A 13 -3.40 -29.44 2.97
N ILE A 14 -2.85 -29.61 1.77
CA ILE A 14 -3.48 -29.23 0.50
C ILE A 14 -4.86 -29.90 0.31
N ASN A 15 -5.05 -31.09 0.91
CA ASN A 15 -6.31 -31.82 0.86
C ASN A 15 -7.34 -31.34 1.92
N GLY A 16 -7.05 -30.29 2.66
CA GLY A 16 -7.96 -29.72 3.67
C GLY A 16 -7.96 -30.47 5.02
N GLN A 17 -7.10 -31.46 5.20
CA GLN A 17 -7.01 -32.18 6.47
C GLN A 17 -6.25 -31.35 7.51
N LYS A 18 -6.80 -31.25 8.72
CA LYS A 18 -6.11 -30.62 9.84
C LYS A 18 -4.98 -31.53 10.33
N LEU A 19 -3.78 -31.01 10.44
CA LEU A 19 -2.67 -31.66 11.09
C LEU A 19 -2.77 -31.39 12.59
N SER A 20 -3.32 -32.37 13.34
CA SER A 20 -3.56 -32.26 14.79
C SER A 20 -2.27 -32.08 15.61
N ASP A 21 -1.14 -32.60 15.14
CA ASP A 21 0.10 -32.69 15.91
C ASP A 21 1.04 -31.49 15.78
N GLN A 22 0.66 -30.48 14.97
CA GLN A 22 1.52 -29.34 14.68
C GLN A 22 0.78 -28.01 14.83
N THR A 23 0.41 -27.70 16.07
CA THR A 23 0.01 -26.34 16.40
C THR A 23 1.25 -25.44 16.40
N GLN A 24 1.28 -24.46 15.50
CA GLN A 24 2.34 -23.46 15.51
C GLN A 24 1.96 -22.34 16.48
N GLU A 25 2.85 -22.06 17.42
CA GLU A 25 2.68 -20.99 18.40
C GLU A 25 3.44 -19.76 17.94
N LEU A 26 2.72 -18.65 17.82
CA LEU A 26 3.29 -17.35 17.46
C LEU A 26 3.17 -16.39 18.62
N LYS A 27 4.30 -15.90 19.13
CA LYS A 27 4.35 -14.88 20.20
C LYS A 27 4.37 -13.49 19.55
N LEU A 28 3.29 -12.72 19.71
CA LEU A 28 3.16 -11.37 19.17
C LEU A 28 3.13 -10.33 20.29
N ARG A 29 3.80 -9.21 20.05
CA ARG A 29 3.63 -8.00 20.88
C ARG A 29 2.48 -7.18 20.30
N VAL A 30 1.50 -6.88 21.12
CA VAL A 30 0.28 -6.18 20.70
C VAL A 30 0.06 -4.97 21.59
N LEU A 31 -0.42 -3.86 21.00
CA LEU A 31 -0.87 -2.69 21.73
C LEU A 31 -2.34 -2.86 22.15
N GLU A 32 -2.65 -2.71 23.42
CA GLU A 32 -4.04 -2.73 23.89
C GLU A 32 -4.76 -1.41 23.61
N LYS A 33 -4.11 -0.30 23.96
CA LYS A 33 -4.64 1.03 23.75
C LYS A 33 -3.91 1.68 22.57
N SER A 34 -4.62 2.44 21.76
CA SER A 34 -4.06 3.16 20.60
C SER A 34 -3.56 2.27 19.44
N SER A 35 -3.97 1.01 19.39
CA SER A 35 -3.64 0.11 18.28
C SER A 35 -4.09 0.67 16.93
N ASN A 36 -5.30 1.20 16.85
CA ASN A 36 -5.86 1.78 15.63
C ASN A 36 -5.08 3.01 15.15
N TYR A 37 -4.60 3.85 16.07
CA TYR A 37 -3.77 5.00 15.74
C TYR A 37 -2.46 4.57 15.07
N LEU A 38 -1.76 3.60 15.67
CA LEU A 38 -0.49 3.10 15.12
C LEU A 38 -0.67 2.44 13.75
N LEU A 39 -1.72 1.64 13.59
CA LEU A 39 -2.08 1.01 12.30
C LEU A 39 -2.39 2.08 11.25
N HIS A 40 -3.15 3.12 11.62
CA HIS A 40 -3.47 4.21 10.72
C HIS A 40 -2.21 4.99 10.30
N GLN A 41 -1.28 5.25 11.21
CA GLN A 41 -0.01 5.91 10.89
C GLN A 41 0.84 5.09 9.91
N ASP A 42 0.92 3.77 10.10
CA ASP A 42 1.67 2.91 9.16
C ASP A 42 0.97 2.82 7.79
N PHE A 43 -0.35 2.77 7.76
CA PHE A 43 -1.14 2.83 6.53
C PHE A 43 -0.90 4.15 5.77
N LEU A 44 -0.95 5.28 6.46
CA LEU A 44 -0.65 6.60 5.86
C LEU A 44 0.76 6.64 5.29
N ARG A 45 1.74 6.07 6.01
CA ARG A 45 3.12 5.97 5.53
C ARG A 45 3.21 5.20 4.21
N HIS A 46 2.56 4.05 4.12
CA HIS A 46 2.51 3.26 2.88
C HIS A 46 1.85 4.03 1.74
N ARG A 47 0.69 4.63 2.00
CA ARG A 47 -0.06 5.39 0.99
C ARG A 47 0.72 6.62 0.49
N THR A 48 1.38 7.35 1.38
CA THR A 48 2.20 8.52 0.99
C THR A 48 3.45 8.12 0.23
N ALA A 49 4.06 6.96 0.55
CA ALA A 49 5.23 6.45 -0.16
C ALA A 49 4.92 6.05 -1.61
N GLN A 50 3.68 5.67 -1.92
CA GLN A 50 3.25 5.35 -3.29
C GLN A 50 3.05 6.59 -4.16
N ASN A 51 2.85 7.77 -3.56
CA ASN A 51 2.65 9.01 -4.29
C ASN A 51 3.96 9.50 -4.90
N GLN A 52 3.96 9.72 -6.20
CA GLN A 52 5.12 10.22 -6.95
C GLN A 52 5.47 11.68 -6.62
N GLY A 53 4.46 12.51 -6.30
CA GLY A 53 4.64 13.90 -5.88
C GLY A 53 5.19 14.86 -6.93
N THR A 54 5.05 14.54 -8.21
CA THR A 54 5.65 15.26 -9.36
C THR A 54 4.88 16.51 -9.81
N LYS A 55 3.73 16.78 -9.18
CA LYS A 55 2.95 17.99 -9.50
C LYS A 55 3.76 19.26 -9.21
N SER A 56 3.83 20.16 -10.19
CA SER A 56 4.54 21.42 -10.04
C SER A 56 3.89 22.51 -10.90
N THR A 57 3.87 23.73 -10.38
CA THR A 57 3.46 24.92 -11.13
C THR A 57 4.64 25.86 -11.26
N LYS A 58 4.70 26.56 -12.40
CA LYS A 58 5.75 27.55 -12.65
C LYS A 58 5.51 28.83 -11.87
N THR A 59 6.54 29.29 -11.20
CA THR A 59 6.58 30.60 -10.52
C THR A 59 6.81 31.74 -11.52
N ARG A 60 6.67 32.97 -11.07
CA ARG A 60 6.84 34.17 -11.91
C ARG A 60 8.19 34.23 -12.63
N SER A 61 9.25 33.74 -11.98
CA SER A 61 10.60 33.68 -12.56
C SER A 61 10.76 32.55 -13.58
N GLU A 62 9.98 31.49 -13.49
CA GLU A 62 10.10 30.30 -14.33
C GLU A 62 9.21 30.34 -15.58
N VAL A 63 8.22 31.23 -15.62
CA VAL A 63 7.37 31.41 -16.81
C VAL A 63 8.10 32.23 -17.85
N ARG A 64 8.11 31.71 -19.08
CA ARG A 64 8.71 32.39 -20.23
C ARG A 64 7.89 33.64 -20.56
N GLY A 65 8.57 34.78 -20.80
CA GLY A 65 7.97 36.05 -21.18
C GLY A 65 7.75 37.01 -20.02
N GLY A 66 7.13 38.16 -20.28
CA GLY A 66 6.78 39.14 -19.26
C GLY A 66 7.87 40.15 -18.90
N GLY A 67 9.06 40.13 -19.54
CA GLY A 67 10.11 41.10 -19.28
C GLY A 67 9.81 42.51 -19.83
N ARG A 68 9.02 42.60 -20.90
CA ARG A 68 8.61 43.89 -21.48
C ARG A 68 7.29 44.37 -20.87
N LYS A 69 7.24 45.67 -20.49
CA LYS A 69 6.01 46.31 -20.03
C LYS A 69 4.95 46.31 -21.14
N PRO A 70 3.70 45.86 -20.92
CA PRO A 70 2.68 45.73 -21.95
C PRO A 70 2.30 47.07 -22.62
N TRP A 71 2.21 48.15 -21.86
CA TRP A 71 1.89 49.50 -22.33
C TRP A 71 2.51 50.59 -21.44
N LYS A 72 2.44 51.82 -21.89
CA LYS A 72 2.96 53.00 -21.18
C LYS A 72 2.21 53.21 -19.85
N GLN A 73 2.90 53.84 -18.88
CA GLN A 73 2.38 54.09 -17.54
C GLN A 73 1.12 54.98 -17.48
N LYS A 74 1.05 55.92 -18.38
CA LYS A 74 -0.05 56.94 -18.50
C LYS A 74 -0.47 57.08 -19.96
N GLY A 75 -1.67 57.65 -20.23
CA GLY A 75 -2.13 57.99 -21.56
C GLY A 75 -2.78 56.88 -22.39
N THR A 76 -3.07 55.68 -21.77
CA THR A 76 -3.69 54.55 -22.50
C THR A 76 -5.14 54.28 -22.09
N GLY A 77 -5.65 54.96 -21.06
CA GLY A 77 -6.99 54.68 -20.49
C GLY A 77 -7.15 53.29 -19.85
N ARG A 78 -6.08 52.44 -19.84
CA ARG A 78 -6.10 51.08 -19.30
C ARG A 78 -5.49 51.04 -17.89
N ALA A 79 -5.85 50.01 -17.14
CA ALA A 79 -5.23 49.76 -15.85
C ALA A 79 -3.70 49.58 -15.97
N ARG A 80 -2.93 50.06 -15.02
CA ARG A 80 -1.47 49.97 -15.03
C ARG A 80 -1.04 48.51 -14.94
N ALA A 81 -0.16 48.07 -15.85
CA ALA A 81 0.37 46.72 -15.87
C ALA A 81 1.90 46.73 -16.04
N GLY A 82 2.58 45.93 -15.23
CA GLY A 82 4.05 45.77 -15.27
C GLY A 82 4.49 44.58 -16.12
N SER A 83 3.69 43.51 -16.11
CA SER A 83 4.05 42.25 -16.79
C SER A 83 2.79 41.42 -17.08
N ASN A 84 2.77 40.73 -18.23
CA ASN A 84 1.72 39.76 -18.59
C ASN A 84 1.79 38.47 -17.79
N SER A 85 2.92 38.15 -17.16
CA SER A 85 3.08 36.99 -16.31
C SER A 85 2.53 37.18 -14.88
N SER A 86 1.90 38.34 -14.61
CA SER A 86 1.28 38.61 -13.30
C SER A 86 0.16 37.61 -13.00
N PRO A 87 -0.02 37.20 -11.72
CA PRO A 87 -1.10 36.29 -11.33
C PRO A 87 -2.50 36.87 -11.50
N LEU A 88 -2.61 38.17 -11.65
CA LEU A 88 -3.87 38.88 -11.92
C LEU A 88 -4.41 38.66 -13.33
N TRP A 89 -3.56 38.16 -14.24
CA TRP A 89 -3.91 37.97 -15.64
C TRP A 89 -4.34 36.54 -15.92
N LYS A 90 -5.30 36.39 -16.82
CA LYS A 90 -5.71 35.11 -17.36
C LYS A 90 -4.53 34.48 -18.12
N GLY A 91 -4.10 33.29 -17.72
CA GLY A 91 -2.87 32.67 -18.24
C GLY A 91 -1.57 33.11 -17.54
N GLY A 92 -1.66 33.96 -16.53
CA GLY A 92 -0.52 34.30 -15.65
C GLY A 92 -0.08 33.17 -14.73
N VAL A 93 0.90 33.47 -13.90
CA VAL A 93 1.49 32.49 -12.97
C VAL A 93 0.55 32.19 -11.79
N VAL A 94 0.75 31.02 -11.19
CA VAL A 94 0.05 30.61 -9.98
C VAL A 94 0.88 31.02 -8.75
N ILE A 95 0.28 31.76 -7.83
CA ILE A 95 0.90 32.08 -6.53
C ILE A 95 0.64 30.91 -5.57
N PHE A 96 1.68 30.46 -4.86
CA PHE A 96 1.60 29.34 -3.92
C PHE A 96 1.02 28.04 -4.52
N GLY A 97 1.26 27.83 -5.82
CA GLY A 97 0.90 26.58 -6.47
C GLY A 97 1.70 25.37 -5.93
N PRO A 98 1.24 24.16 -6.25
CA PRO A 98 1.94 22.95 -5.83
C PRO A 98 3.36 22.95 -6.41
N LYS A 99 4.32 22.52 -5.59
CA LYS A 99 5.72 22.27 -6.00
C LYS A 99 6.02 20.79 -5.84
N PHE A 100 7.01 20.34 -6.59
CA PHE A 100 7.56 19.00 -6.43
C PHE A 100 7.92 18.78 -4.97
N GLN A 101 7.26 17.82 -4.33
CA GLN A 101 7.53 17.44 -2.95
C GLN A 101 7.33 15.94 -2.78
N LYS A 102 8.40 15.25 -2.41
CA LYS A 102 8.31 13.86 -2.00
C LYS A 102 7.87 13.81 -0.53
N ASN A 103 6.58 13.58 -0.33
CA ASN A 103 6.02 13.43 1.01
C ASN A 103 6.44 12.06 1.57
N THR A 104 7.48 12.06 2.39
CA THR A 104 7.91 10.85 3.10
C THR A 104 7.48 10.95 4.56
N PHE A 105 6.49 10.17 4.94
CA PHE A 105 6.12 10.01 6.34
C PHE A 105 7.02 8.96 6.98
N LYS A 106 7.85 9.36 7.95
CA LYS A 106 8.79 8.47 8.63
C LYS A 106 8.17 7.91 9.90
N LEU A 107 8.16 6.59 10.02
CA LEU A 107 7.78 5.87 11.24
C LEU A 107 8.98 5.07 11.76
N ASN A 108 9.13 4.97 13.07
CA ASN A 108 10.24 4.26 13.70
C ASN A 108 10.17 2.75 13.38
N LYS A 109 11.31 2.08 13.25
CA LYS A 109 11.38 0.64 12.92
C LYS A 109 10.63 -0.22 13.96
N LYS A 110 10.72 0.12 15.25
CA LYS A 110 10.03 -0.59 16.33
C LYS A 110 8.50 -0.43 16.21
N GLU A 111 8.03 0.77 15.88
CA GLU A 111 6.61 1.06 15.69
C GLU A 111 6.03 0.32 14.49
N ARG A 112 6.75 0.27 13.35
CA ARG A 112 6.33 -0.49 12.17
C ARG A 112 6.20 -1.99 12.47
N ARG A 113 7.19 -2.57 13.19
CA ARG A 113 7.12 -3.96 13.60
C ARG A 113 5.94 -4.22 14.54
N LEU A 114 5.67 -3.30 15.46
CA LEU A 114 4.55 -3.39 16.38
C LEU A 114 3.21 -3.26 15.65
N ALA A 115 3.11 -2.35 14.67
CA ALA A 115 1.93 -2.22 13.82
C ALA A 115 1.63 -3.53 13.06
N LEU A 116 2.63 -4.12 12.42
CA LEU A 116 2.48 -5.40 11.71
C LEU A 116 2.02 -6.53 12.65
N GLN A 117 2.64 -6.66 13.82
CA GLN A 117 2.27 -7.67 14.82
C GLN A 117 0.83 -7.47 15.31
N THR A 118 0.43 -6.24 15.54
CA THR A 118 -0.95 -5.89 15.95
C THR A 118 -1.96 -6.20 14.84
N LEU A 119 -1.62 -5.93 13.59
CA LEU A 119 -2.46 -6.25 12.44
C LEU A 119 -2.67 -7.76 12.31
N LEU A 120 -1.60 -8.56 12.39
CA LEU A 120 -1.67 -10.02 12.35
C LEU A 120 -2.53 -10.57 13.50
N TYR A 121 -2.38 -10.00 14.70
CA TYR A 121 -3.23 -10.38 15.82
C TYR A 121 -4.71 -10.10 15.57
N ASN A 122 -5.03 -8.93 15.02
CA ASN A 122 -6.42 -8.56 14.71
C ASN A 122 -7.04 -9.49 13.64
N LYS A 123 -6.23 -9.95 12.68
CA LYS A 123 -6.65 -10.86 11.61
C LYS A 123 -6.52 -12.34 11.93
N ARG A 124 -6.17 -12.71 13.16
CA ARG A 124 -5.87 -14.11 13.58
C ARG A 124 -6.93 -15.13 13.19
N ASN A 125 -8.21 -14.76 13.21
CA ASN A 125 -9.31 -15.69 12.89
C ASN A 125 -9.43 -15.99 11.37
N SER A 126 -8.94 -15.09 10.53
CA SER A 126 -8.96 -15.23 9.06
C SER A 126 -7.64 -15.78 8.48
N ILE A 127 -6.65 -16.09 9.33
CA ILE A 127 -5.38 -16.66 8.87
C ILE A 127 -5.52 -18.19 8.81
N ARG A 128 -5.11 -18.77 7.66
CA ARG A 128 -4.97 -20.21 7.43
C ARG A 128 -3.52 -20.53 7.09
N ILE A 129 -2.95 -21.55 7.69
CA ILE A 129 -1.58 -22.01 7.42
C ILE A 129 -1.66 -23.29 6.62
N LEU A 130 -1.10 -23.27 5.42
CA LEU A 130 -1.02 -24.42 4.53
C LEU A 130 0.41 -24.94 4.53
N LYS A 131 0.57 -26.23 4.77
CA LYS A 131 1.83 -26.93 4.57
C LYS A 131 1.93 -27.45 3.16
N ASP A 132 3.15 -27.65 2.70
CA ASP A 132 3.50 -28.28 1.44
C ASP A 132 2.97 -27.57 0.17
N LEU A 133 2.45 -26.34 0.32
CA LEU A 133 1.98 -25.56 -0.81
C LEU A 133 3.14 -25.20 -1.79
N GLU A 134 4.35 -25.00 -1.24
CA GLU A 134 5.53 -24.60 -2.02
C GLU A 134 6.33 -25.79 -2.56
N THR A 135 6.24 -26.95 -1.90
CA THR A 135 7.02 -28.15 -2.22
C THR A 135 6.36 -29.00 -3.29
N ASN A 136 5.05 -28.96 -3.41
CA ASN A 136 4.35 -29.69 -4.45
C ASN A 136 4.52 -29.01 -5.81
N THR A 137 4.97 -29.79 -6.79
CA THR A 137 4.97 -29.42 -8.21
C THR A 137 3.52 -29.24 -8.67
N PHE A 138 3.06 -28.03 -8.54
CA PHE A 138 1.70 -27.66 -8.86
C PHE A 138 1.59 -27.36 -10.36
N GLU A 139 0.71 -28.04 -11.06
CA GLU A 139 0.39 -27.66 -12.44
C GLU A 139 -0.15 -26.23 -12.46
N PRO A 140 0.35 -25.34 -13.33
CA PRO A 140 -0.02 -23.93 -13.38
C PRO A 140 -1.43 -23.69 -13.95
N LYS A 141 -2.43 -24.37 -13.39
CA LYS A 141 -3.84 -24.27 -13.79
C LYS A 141 -4.66 -23.61 -12.68
N THR A 142 -5.46 -22.62 -13.03
CA THR A 142 -6.39 -21.94 -12.11
C THR A 142 -7.37 -22.91 -11.45
N LYS A 143 -7.85 -23.92 -12.19
CA LYS A 143 -8.78 -24.95 -11.70
C LYS A 143 -8.19 -25.74 -10.51
N ASN A 144 -6.91 -26.10 -10.57
CA ASN A 144 -6.24 -26.84 -9.50
C ASN A 144 -6.09 -25.97 -8.25
N PHE A 145 -5.76 -24.71 -8.44
CA PHE A 145 -5.68 -23.76 -7.34
C PHE A 145 -7.04 -23.55 -6.66
N LEU A 146 -8.11 -23.37 -7.42
CA LEU A 146 -9.48 -23.25 -6.90
C LEU A 146 -9.88 -24.49 -6.11
N ARG A 147 -9.51 -25.68 -6.55
CA ARG A 147 -9.76 -26.93 -5.83
C ARG A 147 -9.05 -26.97 -4.48
N ILE A 148 -7.81 -26.50 -4.40
CA ILE A 148 -7.07 -26.41 -3.14
C ILE A 148 -7.77 -25.44 -2.17
N CYS A 149 -8.15 -24.26 -2.65
CA CYS A 149 -8.86 -23.29 -1.83
C CYS A 149 -10.21 -23.81 -1.32
N SER A 150 -10.98 -24.49 -2.17
CA SER A 150 -12.26 -25.11 -1.74
C SER A 150 -12.06 -26.19 -0.67
N ASN A 151 -11.02 -27.01 -0.78
CA ASN A 151 -10.67 -28.01 0.22
C ASN A 151 -10.31 -27.37 1.57
N CYS A 152 -9.70 -26.17 1.54
CA CYS A 152 -9.31 -25.42 2.74
C CYS A 152 -10.42 -24.52 3.30
N LEU A 153 -11.66 -24.62 2.78
CA LEU A 153 -12.81 -23.80 3.20
C LEU A 153 -12.52 -22.29 3.10
N ILE A 154 -11.94 -21.87 1.99
CA ILE A 154 -11.65 -20.46 1.70
C ILE A 154 -12.72 -19.95 0.72
N ASP A 155 -13.42 -18.89 1.11
CA ASP A 155 -14.45 -18.27 0.29
C ASP A 155 -13.83 -17.39 -0.79
N PHE A 156 -14.19 -17.63 -2.05
CA PHE A 156 -13.68 -16.87 -3.20
C PHE A 156 -14.29 -15.49 -3.38
N ASN A 157 -15.38 -15.19 -2.67
CA ASN A 157 -15.98 -13.86 -2.71
C ASN A 157 -15.20 -12.81 -1.91
N GLU A 158 -14.29 -13.27 -1.06
CA GLU A 158 -13.43 -12.40 -0.25
C GLU A 158 -12.07 -12.17 -0.94
N ASN A 159 -11.42 -11.06 -0.57
CA ASN A 159 -10.05 -10.80 -1.00
C ASN A 159 -9.07 -11.70 -0.23
N ILE A 160 -8.29 -12.46 -0.96
CA ILE A 160 -7.35 -13.45 -0.42
C ILE A 160 -5.93 -12.96 -0.62
N LEU A 161 -5.16 -12.87 0.46
CA LEU A 161 -3.73 -12.60 0.43
C LEU A 161 -2.95 -13.89 0.69
N ILE A 162 -2.15 -14.30 -0.30
CA ILE A 162 -1.29 -15.49 -0.21
C ILE A 162 0.14 -15.04 0.05
N ILE A 163 0.70 -15.52 1.15
CA ILE A 163 2.07 -15.23 1.55
C ILE A 163 2.90 -16.50 1.39
N VAL A 164 3.89 -16.47 0.51
CA VAL A 164 4.81 -17.58 0.22
C VAL A 164 6.26 -17.16 0.48
N SER A 165 7.15 -18.09 0.77
CA SER A 165 8.58 -17.78 0.92
C SER A 165 9.21 -17.37 -0.41
N LYS A 166 8.89 -18.11 -1.48
CA LYS A 166 9.33 -17.79 -2.85
C LYS A 166 8.16 -17.86 -3.82
N LYS A 167 8.03 -16.84 -4.66
CA LYS A 167 7.05 -16.87 -5.76
C LYS A 167 7.54 -17.79 -6.87
N THR A 168 6.93 -18.96 -7.00
CA THR A 168 7.18 -19.83 -8.15
C THR A 168 6.35 -19.35 -9.34
N GLU A 169 6.86 -19.57 -10.56
CA GLU A 169 6.13 -19.20 -11.78
C GLU A 169 4.80 -19.93 -11.90
N SER A 170 4.76 -21.19 -11.50
CA SER A 170 3.53 -21.98 -11.46
C SER A 170 2.43 -21.34 -10.61
N PHE A 171 2.78 -20.83 -9.42
CA PHE A 171 1.85 -20.10 -8.57
C PHE A 171 1.39 -18.78 -9.19
N LYS A 172 2.31 -18.04 -9.79
CA LYS A 172 2.00 -16.78 -10.44
C LYS A 172 0.99 -16.99 -11.57
N PHE A 173 1.22 -17.97 -12.45
CA PHE A 173 0.28 -18.27 -13.55
C PHE A 173 -1.07 -18.78 -13.05
N ALA A 174 -1.10 -19.57 -11.98
CA ALA A 174 -2.34 -20.07 -11.40
C ALA A 174 -3.22 -18.97 -10.77
N THR A 175 -2.62 -17.91 -10.23
CA THR A 175 -3.33 -16.84 -9.49
C THR A 175 -3.55 -15.55 -10.29
N GLN A 176 -2.76 -15.31 -11.34
CA GLN A 176 -2.73 -14.04 -12.07
C GLN A 176 -4.09 -13.61 -12.66
N ASN A 177 -4.92 -14.56 -13.05
CA ASN A 177 -6.22 -14.27 -13.67
C ASN A 177 -7.31 -13.90 -12.64
N MET A 178 -7.04 -14.06 -11.35
CA MET A 178 -8.03 -13.84 -10.29
C MET A 178 -7.82 -12.47 -9.65
N SER A 179 -8.78 -11.56 -9.80
CA SER A 179 -8.71 -10.19 -9.27
C SER A 179 -8.74 -10.11 -7.74
N ASN A 180 -9.33 -11.13 -7.09
CA ASN A 180 -9.51 -11.17 -5.64
C ASN A 180 -8.31 -11.79 -4.92
N ILE A 181 -7.27 -12.23 -5.64
CA ILE A 181 -6.13 -12.93 -5.07
C ILE A 181 -4.85 -12.12 -5.30
N GLU A 182 -4.14 -11.86 -4.22
CA GLU A 182 -2.83 -11.22 -4.26
C GLU A 182 -1.76 -12.16 -3.71
N LEU A 183 -0.69 -12.37 -4.49
CA LEU A 183 0.44 -13.22 -4.13
C LEU A 183 1.64 -12.37 -3.72
N ILE A 184 2.10 -12.53 -2.48
CA ILE A 184 3.25 -11.81 -1.92
C ILE A 184 4.33 -12.80 -1.46
N SER A 185 5.61 -12.44 -1.65
CA SER A 185 6.73 -13.15 -1.04
C SER A 185 7.03 -12.58 0.34
N ALA A 186 7.28 -13.46 1.32
CA ALA A 186 7.78 -13.07 2.64
C ALA A 186 9.31 -12.84 2.52
N SER A 187 9.72 -11.63 2.11
CA SER A 187 11.13 -11.22 2.04
C SER A 187 11.41 -10.08 3.02
#